data_c8de2ae6f1677355658dc0d511c97b24
#
_entry.id   c8de2ae6f1677355658dc0d511c97b24
#
_cell.length_a   1.000
_cell.length_b   1.000
_cell.length_c   1.000
_cell.angle_alpha   90.00
_cell.angle_beta   90.00
_cell.angle_gamma   90.00
#
_symmetry.space_group_name_H-M   'P 1'
#
loop_
_entity.id
_entity.type
_entity.pdbx_description
1 polymer ?
#
loop_
_entity_poly.entity_id
_entity_poly.type
_entity_poly.pdbx_seq_one_letter_code
_entity_poly.pdbx_strand_id
1 'polypeptide(L)'
;MQRKLVSRMVAIVVCGLLVAASSARAEDKDKDTICSDRTIEGDYASAVDGVILPAPGVSLSIRGINIVHNDGKGHSTQVDSLILNGTPISDWTPVTGTYHINADCTGTGTLLPSTGGFVNLRFVVAKHGKEIHAVVWPPFDGPDRVVTSVAIKVE
;
A
#
# COMPACT_ATOMS: atom_id res chain seq x y z
N MET A 1 -7.76 86.33 42.10
CA MET A 1 -7.18 85.20 42.88
C MET A 1 -6.86 84.04 41.98
N GLN A 2 -5.59 83.71 41.86
CA GLN A 2 -5.06 82.69 40.99
C GLN A 2 -5.30 81.28 41.55
N ARG A 3 -5.60 80.29 40.70
CA ARG A 3 -5.16 78.92 40.94
C ARG A 3 -4.88 78.22 39.60
N LYS A 4 -3.63 77.95 39.44
CA LYS A 4 -3.06 77.16 38.34
C LYS A 4 -3.52 75.70 38.45
N LEU A 5 -4.04 75.17 37.44
CA LEU A 5 -4.21 73.70 37.30
C LEU A 5 -3.18 73.15 36.28
N VAL A 6 -2.27 72.40 36.86
CA VAL A 6 -1.21 71.72 36.14
C VAL A 6 -1.84 70.46 35.48
N SER A 7 -1.96 70.48 34.18
CA SER A 7 -2.34 69.31 33.40
C SER A 7 -1.18 68.34 33.31
N ARG A 8 -1.30 67.15 33.92
CA ARG A 8 -0.37 66.06 33.78
C ARG A 8 -0.84 65.25 32.59
N MET A 9 -0.11 65.36 31.49
CA MET A 9 -0.20 64.37 30.36
C MET A 9 0.37 63.04 30.82
N VAL A 10 -0.47 62.03 30.89
CA VAL A 10 -0.06 60.63 31.02
C VAL A 10 0.05 60.06 29.60
N ALA A 11 1.27 59.90 29.13
CA ALA A 11 1.53 59.19 27.89
C ALA A 11 1.40 57.69 28.16
N ILE A 12 0.33 57.08 27.64
CA ILE A 12 0.17 55.63 27.65
C ILE A 12 0.93 55.10 26.42
N VAL A 13 2.10 54.53 26.67
CA VAL A 13 2.84 53.76 25.67
C VAL A 13 2.18 52.39 25.58
N VAL A 14 1.35 52.20 24.56
CA VAL A 14 0.83 50.88 24.22
C VAL A 14 1.92 50.14 23.48
N CYS A 15 2.65 49.29 24.19
CA CYS A 15 3.61 48.36 23.63
C CYS A 15 2.82 47.20 22.96
N GLY A 16 2.57 47.34 21.64
CA GLY A 16 1.97 46.28 20.84
C GLY A 16 2.94 45.10 20.69
N LEU A 17 2.73 44.05 21.47
CA LEU A 17 3.38 42.76 21.23
C LEU A 17 2.77 42.14 19.97
N LEU A 18 3.42 42.33 18.84
CA LEU A 18 3.22 41.53 17.63
C LEU A 18 3.77 40.11 17.90
N VAL A 19 2.90 39.23 18.37
CA VAL A 19 3.17 37.80 18.36
C VAL A 19 3.10 37.35 16.90
N ALA A 20 4.24 37.33 16.24
CA ALA A 20 4.40 36.61 14.96
C ALA A 20 4.20 35.12 15.23
N ALA A 21 2.97 34.65 15.03
CA ALA A 21 2.70 33.22 14.94
C ALA A 21 3.43 32.69 13.72
N SER A 22 4.66 32.27 13.89
CA SER A 22 5.39 31.44 12.94
C SER A 22 4.62 30.13 12.85
N SER A 23 3.72 30.01 11.87
CA SER A 23 3.22 28.73 11.42
C SER A 23 4.45 27.96 10.91
N ALA A 24 5.10 27.22 11.81
CA ALA A 24 6.00 26.17 11.39
C ALA A 24 5.13 25.15 10.61
N ARG A 25 5.01 25.37 9.29
CA ARG A 25 4.72 24.28 8.39
C ARG A 25 5.85 23.29 8.65
N ALA A 26 5.53 22.20 9.32
CA ALA A 26 6.31 20.99 9.19
C ALA A 26 6.26 20.69 7.69
N GLU A 27 7.30 21.08 6.93
CA GLU A 27 7.65 20.43 5.69
C GLU A 27 7.90 18.97 6.10
N ASP A 28 6.86 18.17 5.91
CA ASP A 28 7.02 16.74 5.81
C ASP A 28 7.97 16.56 4.62
N LYS A 29 9.27 16.53 4.92
CA LYS A 29 10.27 16.05 4.00
C LYS A 29 9.94 14.58 3.85
N ASP A 30 9.05 14.28 2.88
CA ASP A 30 9.04 12.98 2.23
C ASP A 30 10.50 12.75 1.81
N LYS A 31 11.26 12.12 2.70
CA LYS A 31 12.50 11.48 2.32
C LYS A 31 12.07 10.55 1.22
N ASP A 32 12.52 10.81 0.00
CA ASP A 32 12.38 9.89 -1.12
C ASP A 32 12.71 8.50 -0.61
N THR A 33 11.68 7.74 -0.27
CA THR A 33 11.84 6.41 0.31
C THR A 33 12.20 5.51 -0.85
N ILE A 34 13.50 5.32 -1.06
CA ILE A 34 14.01 4.37 -2.04
C ILE A 34 13.55 2.99 -1.60
N CYS A 35 12.68 2.38 -2.39
CA CYS A 35 12.18 1.04 -2.12
C CYS A 35 13.21 -0.03 -2.50
N SER A 36 13.06 -1.19 -1.92
CA SER A 36 13.82 -2.41 -2.19
C SER A 36 13.02 -3.62 -1.73
N ASP A 37 13.47 -4.83 -2.01
CA ASP A 37 12.82 -6.06 -1.58
C ASP A 37 12.58 -6.10 -0.06
N ARG A 38 13.46 -5.49 0.72
CA ARG A 38 13.32 -5.36 2.18
C ARG A 38 12.15 -4.47 2.60
N THR A 39 11.68 -3.59 1.74
CA THR A 39 10.58 -2.66 2.06
C THR A 39 9.30 -3.39 2.44
N ILE A 40 9.09 -4.59 1.89
CA ILE A 40 7.91 -5.42 2.19
C ILE A 40 8.23 -6.65 3.03
N GLU A 41 9.35 -6.70 3.74
CA GLU A 41 9.66 -7.79 4.65
C GLU A 41 8.57 -7.92 5.73
N GLY A 42 8.08 -9.16 5.97
CA GLY A 42 7.08 -9.50 6.99
C GLY A 42 5.78 -10.08 6.43
N ASP A 43 4.76 -10.12 7.29
CA ASP A 43 3.48 -10.76 7.02
C ASP A 43 2.42 -9.79 6.53
N TYR A 44 1.59 -10.25 5.59
CA TYR A 44 0.51 -9.47 5.00
C TYR A 44 -0.76 -10.30 4.91
N ALA A 45 -1.88 -9.70 5.28
CA ALA A 45 -3.21 -10.21 4.93
C ALA A 45 -3.67 -9.56 3.63
N SER A 46 -4.15 -10.36 2.68
CA SER A 46 -4.52 -9.86 1.36
C SER A 46 -5.94 -10.31 0.98
N ALA A 47 -6.61 -9.44 0.22
CA ALA A 47 -7.87 -9.73 -0.45
C ALA A 47 -7.65 -9.75 -1.96
N VAL A 48 -8.24 -10.75 -2.62
CA VAL A 48 -8.18 -10.97 -4.09
C VAL A 48 -9.57 -10.78 -4.67
N ASP A 49 -9.68 -10.03 -5.76
CA ASP A 49 -10.92 -9.83 -6.51
C ASP A 49 -10.63 -9.74 -8.02
N GLY A 50 -11.52 -10.30 -8.83
CA GLY A 50 -11.39 -10.20 -10.27
C GLY A 50 -12.28 -11.14 -11.06
N VAL A 51 -11.87 -11.35 -12.31
CA VAL A 51 -12.55 -12.25 -13.26
C VAL A 51 -11.55 -13.10 -14.02
N ILE A 52 -11.94 -14.32 -14.31
CA ILE A 52 -11.28 -15.25 -15.24
C ILE A 52 -12.11 -15.27 -16.52
N LEU A 53 -11.46 -15.24 -17.67
CA LEU A 53 -12.06 -15.16 -19.00
C LEU A 53 -11.75 -16.43 -19.80
N PRO A 54 -12.42 -17.58 -19.53
CA PRO A 54 -12.06 -18.86 -20.13
C PRO A 54 -12.40 -18.97 -21.62
N ALA A 55 -13.31 -18.14 -22.12
CA ALA A 55 -13.70 -18.06 -23.52
C ALA A 55 -14.31 -16.70 -23.84
N PRO A 56 -14.38 -16.28 -25.12
CA PRO A 56 -15.06 -15.06 -25.53
C PRO A 56 -16.50 -15.00 -25.00
N GLY A 57 -16.84 -13.91 -24.30
CA GLY A 57 -18.16 -13.69 -23.72
C GLY A 57 -18.44 -14.45 -22.41
N VAL A 58 -17.50 -15.23 -21.91
CA VAL A 58 -17.61 -15.92 -20.61
C VAL A 58 -16.73 -15.23 -19.56
N SER A 59 -17.33 -14.89 -18.45
CA SER A 59 -16.65 -14.26 -17.30
C SER A 59 -17.01 -14.97 -16.02
N LEU A 60 -16.01 -15.45 -15.29
CA LEU A 60 -16.17 -16.12 -13.99
C LEU A 60 -15.53 -15.25 -12.90
N SER A 61 -16.31 -14.88 -11.88
CA SER A 61 -15.77 -14.11 -10.78
C SER A 61 -14.81 -14.95 -9.94
N ILE A 62 -13.66 -14.35 -9.55
CA ILE A 62 -12.75 -14.94 -8.58
C ILE A 62 -12.63 -14.00 -7.38
N ARG A 63 -12.70 -14.57 -6.19
CA ARG A 63 -12.51 -13.86 -4.93
C ARG A 63 -11.76 -14.74 -3.95
N GLY A 64 -11.03 -14.10 -3.04
CA GLY A 64 -10.36 -14.84 -2.00
C GLY A 64 -9.58 -13.97 -1.05
N ILE A 65 -8.95 -14.67 -0.13
CA ILE A 65 -8.04 -14.11 0.86
C ILE A 65 -6.77 -14.95 0.92
N ASN A 66 -5.67 -14.34 1.33
CA ASN A 66 -4.44 -15.05 1.60
C ASN A 66 -3.64 -14.38 2.72
N ILE A 67 -2.70 -15.12 3.28
CA ILE A 67 -1.65 -14.62 4.15
C ILE A 67 -0.34 -14.85 3.42
N VAL A 68 0.45 -13.79 3.27
CA VAL A 68 1.72 -13.77 2.56
C VAL A 68 2.83 -13.44 3.54
N HIS A 69 3.90 -14.21 3.55
CA HIS A 69 5.15 -13.90 4.21
C HIS A 69 6.21 -13.55 3.18
N ASN A 70 6.80 -12.35 3.26
CA ASN A 70 7.90 -11.88 2.42
C ASN A 70 9.20 -11.85 3.24
N ASP A 71 10.27 -12.46 2.73
CA ASP A 71 11.55 -12.61 3.45
C ASP A 71 12.47 -11.37 3.36
N GLY A 72 12.07 -10.34 2.62
CA GLY A 72 12.89 -9.14 2.36
C GLY A 72 14.07 -9.36 1.42
N LYS A 73 14.18 -10.54 0.81
CA LYS A 73 15.29 -10.96 -0.08
C LYS A 73 14.81 -11.44 -1.44
N GLY A 74 13.53 -11.21 -1.76
CA GLY A 74 12.93 -11.57 -3.05
C GLY A 74 12.19 -12.90 -3.07
N HIS A 75 11.93 -13.54 -1.91
CA HIS A 75 11.11 -14.75 -1.86
C HIS A 75 9.89 -14.54 -0.97
N SER A 76 8.80 -15.20 -1.35
CA SER A 76 7.56 -15.21 -0.59
C SER A 76 6.99 -16.61 -0.42
N THR A 77 6.27 -16.80 0.66
CA THR A 77 5.40 -17.95 0.88
C THR A 77 4.01 -17.45 1.24
N GLN A 78 2.97 -18.12 0.79
CA GLN A 78 1.61 -17.76 1.13
C GLN A 78 0.69 -18.98 1.19
N VAL A 79 -0.47 -18.79 1.77
CA VAL A 79 -1.58 -19.75 1.71
C VAL A 79 -2.83 -19.04 1.21
N ASP A 80 -3.49 -19.64 0.23
CA ASP A 80 -4.64 -19.08 -0.48
C ASP A 80 -5.93 -19.81 -0.16
N SER A 81 -7.01 -19.05 0.06
CA SER A 81 -8.38 -19.55 0.05
C SER A 81 -9.17 -18.78 -1.00
N LEU A 82 -9.53 -19.47 -2.09
CA LEU A 82 -10.12 -18.87 -3.30
C LEU A 82 -11.46 -19.50 -3.66
N ILE A 83 -12.36 -18.67 -4.16
CA ILE A 83 -13.67 -19.04 -4.67
C ILE A 83 -13.77 -18.58 -6.14
N LEU A 84 -14.14 -19.48 -7.06
CA LEU A 84 -14.41 -19.17 -8.45
C LEU A 84 -15.91 -19.35 -8.72
N ASN A 85 -16.58 -18.29 -9.12
CA ASN A 85 -18.00 -18.27 -9.45
C ASN A 85 -18.91 -18.95 -8.38
N GLY A 86 -18.58 -18.70 -7.10
CA GLY A 86 -19.30 -19.27 -5.95
C GLY A 86 -18.83 -20.66 -5.49
N THR A 87 -17.89 -21.30 -6.21
CA THR A 87 -17.37 -22.63 -5.86
C THR A 87 -15.95 -22.49 -5.29
N PRO A 88 -15.65 -23.04 -4.09
CA PRO A 88 -14.29 -23.09 -3.57
C PRO A 88 -13.35 -23.87 -4.53
N ILE A 89 -12.22 -23.27 -4.87
CA ILE A 89 -11.18 -23.88 -5.73
C ILE A 89 -9.85 -24.03 -5.02
N SER A 90 -9.70 -23.39 -3.86
CA SER A 90 -8.53 -23.46 -3.00
C SER A 90 -8.99 -23.32 -1.56
N ASP A 91 -8.42 -24.13 -0.68
CA ASP A 91 -8.65 -24.06 0.76
C ASP A 91 -7.28 -24.11 1.48
N TRP A 92 -6.76 -22.95 1.82
CA TRP A 92 -5.44 -22.74 2.41
C TRP A 92 -4.32 -23.47 1.65
N THR A 93 -4.40 -23.39 0.32
CA THR A 93 -3.41 -24.01 -0.58
C THR A 93 -2.07 -23.29 -0.50
N PRO A 94 -0.96 -24.01 -0.26
CA PRO A 94 0.36 -23.41 -0.22
C PRO A 94 0.80 -22.88 -1.59
N VAL A 95 1.44 -21.72 -1.59
CA VAL A 95 2.04 -21.07 -2.76
C VAL A 95 3.42 -20.57 -2.36
N THR A 96 4.40 -20.73 -3.24
CA THR A 96 5.70 -20.07 -3.11
C THR A 96 5.83 -19.01 -4.18
N GLY A 97 6.73 -18.06 -4.00
CA GLY A 97 6.93 -17.02 -5.00
C GLY A 97 8.28 -16.34 -4.93
N THR A 98 8.56 -15.61 -5.98
CA THR A 98 9.68 -14.67 -6.02
C THR A 98 9.17 -13.28 -6.37
N TYR A 99 9.87 -12.25 -5.92
CA TYR A 99 9.54 -10.87 -6.21
C TYR A 99 10.80 -10.01 -6.34
N HIS A 100 10.63 -8.86 -6.98
CA HIS A 100 11.64 -7.81 -7.03
C HIS A 100 10.98 -6.44 -6.97
N ILE A 101 11.54 -5.55 -6.15
CA ILE A 101 11.05 -4.18 -5.97
C ILE A 101 12.09 -3.18 -6.48
N ASN A 102 11.67 -2.33 -7.40
CA ASN A 102 12.44 -1.22 -7.93
C ASN A 102 12.51 -0.06 -6.92
N ALA A 103 13.49 0.83 -7.12
CA ALA A 103 13.69 2.01 -6.29
C ALA A 103 12.47 2.98 -6.27
N ASP A 104 11.65 2.97 -7.31
CA ASP A 104 10.41 3.75 -7.45
C ASP A 104 9.18 3.10 -6.80
N CYS A 105 9.38 2.04 -6.00
CA CYS A 105 8.33 1.28 -5.33
C CYS A 105 7.38 0.50 -6.25
N THR A 106 7.70 0.38 -7.54
CA THR A 106 7.06 -0.62 -8.41
C THR A 106 7.73 -1.98 -8.25
N GLY A 107 7.03 -3.06 -8.60
CA GLY A 107 7.63 -4.37 -8.50
C GLY A 107 6.99 -5.40 -9.42
N THR A 108 7.67 -6.54 -9.51
CA THR A 108 7.20 -7.72 -10.23
C THR A 108 7.34 -8.95 -9.34
N GLY A 109 6.49 -9.95 -9.57
CA GLY A 109 6.58 -11.22 -8.87
C GLY A 109 6.04 -12.37 -9.70
N THR A 110 6.42 -13.58 -9.31
CA THR A 110 5.87 -14.81 -9.85
C THR A 110 5.50 -15.72 -8.70
N LEU A 111 4.26 -16.19 -8.68
CA LEU A 111 3.73 -17.14 -7.72
C LEU A 111 3.64 -18.52 -8.35
N LEU A 112 3.95 -19.55 -7.58
CA LEU A 112 3.93 -20.95 -7.95
C LEU A 112 3.02 -21.72 -6.99
N PRO A 113 1.72 -21.88 -7.33
CA PRO A 113 0.79 -22.67 -6.53
C PRO A 113 1.25 -24.14 -6.46
N SER A 114 1.05 -24.79 -5.31
CA SER A 114 1.38 -26.21 -5.15
C SER A 114 0.55 -27.14 -6.06
N THR A 115 -0.56 -26.64 -6.58
CA THR A 115 -1.40 -27.31 -7.59
C THR A 115 -0.82 -27.26 -9.01
N GLY A 116 0.28 -26.54 -9.21
CA GLY A 116 0.94 -26.35 -10.49
C GLY A 116 0.62 -25.01 -11.16
N GLY A 117 1.34 -24.73 -12.24
CA GLY A 117 1.22 -23.49 -12.98
C GLY A 117 1.98 -22.30 -12.36
N PHE A 118 1.77 -21.13 -12.92
CA PHE A 118 2.35 -19.89 -12.40
C PHE A 118 1.39 -18.70 -12.52
N VAL A 119 1.62 -17.69 -11.69
CA VAL A 119 0.91 -16.41 -11.73
C VAL A 119 1.92 -15.27 -11.67
N ASN A 120 2.03 -14.51 -12.74
CA ASN A 120 2.85 -13.31 -12.77
C ASN A 120 2.08 -12.13 -12.18
N LEU A 121 2.80 -11.28 -11.45
CA LEU A 121 2.27 -10.09 -10.81
C LEU A 121 3.05 -8.84 -11.23
N ARG A 122 2.33 -7.73 -11.32
CA ARG A 122 2.90 -6.39 -11.16
C ARG A 122 2.26 -5.73 -9.95
N PHE A 123 3.05 -4.95 -9.22
CA PHE A 123 2.54 -4.32 -8.03
C PHE A 123 3.22 -2.98 -7.74
N VAL A 124 2.58 -2.20 -6.89
CA VAL A 124 3.13 -0.99 -6.28
C VAL A 124 3.08 -1.12 -4.76
N VAL A 125 4.13 -0.62 -4.12
CA VAL A 125 4.27 -0.58 -2.68
C VAL A 125 3.89 0.80 -2.19
N ALA A 126 2.97 0.89 -1.25
CA ALA A 126 2.47 2.12 -0.67
C ALA A 126 2.70 2.17 0.84
N LYS A 127 2.50 3.36 1.42
CA LYS A 127 2.54 3.58 2.87
C LYS A 127 3.82 3.02 3.54
N HIS A 128 4.97 3.21 2.89
CA HIS A 128 6.28 2.75 3.40
C HIS A 128 6.31 1.22 3.65
N GLY A 129 5.77 0.44 2.72
CA GLY A 129 5.74 -1.01 2.81
C GLY A 129 4.57 -1.59 3.61
N LYS A 130 3.64 -0.78 4.09
CA LYS A 130 2.47 -1.27 4.84
C LYS A 130 1.33 -1.77 3.95
N GLU A 131 1.36 -1.42 2.66
CA GLU A 131 0.30 -1.76 1.71
C GLU A 131 0.91 -2.08 0.35
N ILE A 132 0.41 -3.13 -0.31
CA ILE A 132 0.81 -3.57 -1.63
C ILE A 132 -0.45 -3.70 -2.48
N HIS A 133 -0.47 -3.06 -3.65
CA HIS A 133 -1.51 -3.21 -4.66
C HIS A 133 -0.94 -3.99 -5.82
N ALA A 134 -1.54 -5.13 -6.15
CA ALA A 134 -1.06 -5.98 -7.21
C ALA A 134 -2.13 -6.26 -8.27
N VAL A 135 -1.66 -6.57 -9.47
CA VAL A 135 -2.46 -7.05 -10.59
C VAL A 135 -1.78 -8.26 -11.21
N VAL A 136 -2.57 -9.26 -11.56
CA VAL A 136 -2.09 -10.41 -12.34
C VAL A 136 -1.73 -9.94 -13.75
N TRP A 137 -0.54 -10.35 -14.24
CA TRP A 137 0.05 -9.83 -15.46
C TRP A 137 0.40 -10.95 -16.44
N PRO A 138 0.20 -10.76 -17.78
CA PRO A 138 0.60 -11.74 -18.77
C PRO A 138 2.14 -11.95 -18.82
N PRO A 139 2.63 -13.11 -19.32
CA PRO A 139 1.82 -14.21 -19.88
C PRO A 139 1.07 -14.96 -18.78
N PHE A 140 -0.12 -15.47 -19.13
CA PHE A 140 -0.94 -16.28 -18.24
C PHE A 140 -0.66 -17.78 -18.48
N ASP A 141 -0.64 -18.53 -17.38
CA ASP A 141 -0.76 -19.98 -17.45
C ASP A 141 -2.26 -20.31 -17.38
N GLY A 142 -2.84 -20.63 -18.55
CA GLY A 142 -4.28 -20.86 -18.71
C GLY A 142 -5.06 -19.63 -19.19
N PRO A 143 -6.35 -19.51 -18.82
CA PRO A 143 -7.25 -18.48 -19.31
C PRO A 143 -6.79 -17.05 -19.01
N ASP A 144 -7.17 -16.12 -19.90
CA ASP A 144 -7.04 -14.69 -19.65
C ASP A 144 -7.76 -14.28 -18.36
N ARG A 145 -7.24 -13.28 -17.69
CA ARG A 145 -7.78 -12.85 -16.40
C ARG A 145 -7.49 -11.39 -16.10
N VAL A 146 -8.41 -10.77 -15.36
CA VAL A 146 -8.21 -9.47 -14.73
C VAL A 146 -8.43 -9.67 -13.24
N VAL A 147 -7.34 -9.80 -12.49
CA VAL A 147 -7.37 -10.08 -11.05
C VAL A 147 -6.47 -9.09 -10.35
N THR A 148 -6.98 -8.49 -9.30
CA THR A 148 -6.25 -7.55 -8.45
C THR A 148 -6.20 -8.06 -7.02
N SER A 149 -5.23 -7.58 -6.25
CA SER A 149 -5.19 -7.80 -4.82
C SER A 149 -4.69 -6.57 -4.07
N VAL A 150 -5.15 -6.44 -2.84
CA VAL A 150 -4.62 -5.47 -1.88
C VAL A 150 -4.15 -6.24 -0.66
N ALA A 151 -2.87 -6.10 -0.34
CA ALA A 151 -2.26 -6.72 0.83
C ALA A 151 -1.90 -5.64 1.85
N ILE A 152 -2.25 -5.88 3.11
CA ILE A 152 -2.01 -4.97 4.23
C ILE A 152 -1.11 -5.70 5.23
N LYS A 153 -0.05 -5.02 5.67
CA LYS A 153 0.90 -5.57 6.65
C LYS A 153 0.19 -5.90 7.95
N VAL A 154 0.42 -7.10 8.45
CA VAL A 154 -0.07 -7.55 9.75
C VAL A 154 0.94 -7.12 10.81
N GLU A 155 0.47 -6.46 11.88
CA GLU A 155 1.31 -6.01 13.01
C GLU A 155 1.43 -7.10 14.07
#